data_0fdd0ab2601297746488738e9bb3bb4e
#
_entry.id   0fdd0ab2601297746488738e9bb3bb4e
#
_cell.length_a   1.000
_cell.length_b   1.000
_cell.length_c   1.000
_cell.angle_alpha   90.00
_cell.angle_beta   90.00
_cell.angle_gamma   90.00
#
_symmetry.space_group_name_H-M   'P 1'
#
loop_
_entity.id
_entity.type
_entity.pdbx_description
1 polymer ?
#
loop_
_entity_poly.entity_id
_entity_poly.type
_entity_poly.pdbx_seq_one_letter_code
_entity_poly.pdbx_strand_id
1 'polypeptide(L)'
;MKCRAAVLRTTGAEKPYAESQPLSIEEIELDPPGPNEVLVKIAGAGVCHSDLSVINGSRARPLPIVLGHEGSGEIVEIGSAITDLKEGDHTVFQFSAACGRCVRCLEGRPQNCFTAATQGGKGELMGGGSRIRDADGNTIGHHSGISCMAEYAVMDRGSIIVVDKSVPLADAALFGCAVMTGAGAVINTARVRSGDKVAVLGLGGVGLNGVMGAKLAGAGEIIAIDTDAHAESHFDFLRYG
;
A
#
# COMPACT_ATOMS: atom_id res chain seq x y z
N MET A 1 -11.47 14.17 13.54
CA MET A 1 -12.77 13.67 13.01
C MET A 1 -12.94 12.20 13.38
N LYS A 2 -14.19 11.71 13.52
CA LYS A 2 -14.43 10.28 13.81
C LYS A 2 -14.72 9.50 12.53
N CYS A 3 -14.20 8.26 12.44
CA CYS A 3 -14.48 7.32 11.35
C CYS A 3 -14.22 5.88 11.82
N ARG A 4 -14.63 4.88 11.02
CA ARG A 4 -14.38 3.47 11.32
C ARG A 4 -13.07 3.01 10.70
N ALA A 5 -12.37 2.12 11.42
CA ALA A 5 -11.15 1.47 10.95
C ALA A 5 -11.05 0.02 11.41
N ALA A 6 -10.32 -0.79 10.67
CA ALA A 6 -9.93 -2.13 11.08
C ALA A 6 -8.65 -2.07 11.90
N VAL A 7 -8.76 -2.29 13.20
CA VAL A 7 -7.66 -2.17 14.17
C VAL A 7 -7.15 -3.57 14.55
N LEU A 8 -5.83 -3.76 14.47
CA LEU A 8 -5.15 -4.92 15.02
C LEU A 8 -4.62 -4.57 16.42
N ARG A 9 -5.14 -5.21 17.47
CA ARG A 9 -4.72 -4.97 18.84
C ARG A 9 -3.70 -6.00 19.34
N THR A 10 -3.78 -7.23 18.82
CA THR A 10 -2.88 -8.33 19.20
C THR A 10 -2.54 -9.17 17.96
N THR A 11 -1.38 -9.81 17.96
CA THR A 11 -0.95 -10.73 16.88
C THR A 11 -1.08 -12.19 17.33
N GLY A 12 -0.96 -13.11 16.36
CA GLY A 12 -0.91 -14.55 16.65
C GLY A 12 -2.27 -15.20 16.85
N ALA A 13 -3.35 -14.60 16.33
CA ALA A 13 -4.66 -15.24 16.30
C ALA A 13 -4.61 -16.57 15.57
N GLU A 14 -5.35 -17.56 16.07
CA GLU A 14 -5.44 -18.89 15.46
C GLU A 14 -6.22 -18.87 14.15
N LYS A 15 -5.86 -19.76 13.24
CA LYS A 15 -6.62 -19.99 12.02
C LYS A 15 -7.77 -20.98 12.28
N PRO A 16 -8.90 -20.84 11.52
CA PRO A 16 -9.14 -19.90 10.41
C PRO A 16 -9.52 -18.49 10.91
N TYR A 17 -9.03 -17.45 10.24
CA TYR A 17 -9.28 -16.06 10.64
C TYR A 17 -10.73 -15.61 10.51
N ALA A 18 -11.55 -16.34 9.74
CA ALA A 18 -13.00 -16.13 9.71
C ALA A 18 -13.66 -16.37 11.08
N GLU A 19 -13.07 -17.22 11.92
CA GLU A 19 -13.54 -17.55 13.26
C GLU A 19 -12.86 -16.65 14.32
N SER A 20 -11.54 -16.53 14.26
CA SER A 20 -10.77 -15.78 15.28
C SER A 20 -10.86 -14.26 15.14
N GLN A 21 -11.25 -13.74 13.97
CA GLN A 21 -11.49 -12.33 13.66
C GLN A 21 -10.43 -11.39 14.25
N PRO A 22 -9.14 -11.49 13.82
CA PRO A 22 -8.03 -10.77 14.45
C PRO A 22 -8.11 -9.25 14.34
N LEU A 23 -8.95 -8.72 13.44
CA LEU A 23 -9.19 -7.29 13.27
C LEU A 23 -10.54 -6.92 13.88
N SER A 24 -10.55 -5.89 14.71
CA SER A 24 -11.78 -5.27 15.22
C SER A 24 -12.13 -4.04 14.40
N ILE A 25 -13.42 -3.90 14.06
CA ILE A 25 -13.92 -2.67 13.44
C ILE A 25 -14.28 -1.70 14.54
N GLU A 26 -13.51 -0.62 14.67
CA GLU A 26 -13.64 0.34 15.75
C GLU A 26 -13.90 1.76 15.21
N GLU A 27 -14.61 2.58 15.99
CA GLU A 27 -14.63 4.02 15.79
C GLU A 27 -13.31 4.59 16.32
N ILE A 28 -12.57 5.24 15.46
CA ILE A 28 -11.34 5.96 15.77
C ILE A 28 -11.51 7.45 15.60
N GLU A 29 -10.65 8.23 16.22
CA GLU A 29 -10.55 9.66 15.98
C GLU A 29 -9.26 9.96 15.21
N LEU A 30 -9.39 10.73 14.11
CA LEU A 30 -8.28 11.24 13.33
C LEU A 30 -8.00 12.68 13.73
N ASP A 31 -6.76 12.96 14.13
CA ASP A 31 -6.24 14.31 14.25
C ASP A 31 -6.18 14.97 12.85
N PRO A 32 -6.28 16.30 12.72
CA PRO A 32 -6.09 17.00 11.45
C PRO A 32 -4.73 16.69 10.82
N PRO A 33 -4.60 16.77 9.47
CA PRO A 33 -3.32 16.59 8.82
C PRO A 33 -2.33 17.68 9.23
N GLY A 34 -1.08 17.28 9.47
CA GLY A 34 0.03 18.20 9.70
C GLY A 34 0.43 18.94 8.41
N PRO A 35 1.40 19.88 8.48
CA PRO A 35 1.74 20.75 7.34
C PRO A 35 2.10 20.02 6.04
N ASN A 36 2.72 18.84 6.12
CA ASN A 36 3.13 18.02 4.96
C ASN A 36 2.28 16.74 4.81
N GLU A 37 1.09 16.71 5.39
CA GLU A 37 0.20 15.55 5.39
C GLU A 37 -1.11 15.90 4.66
N VAL A 38 -1.82 14.87 4.25
CA VAL A 38 -3.14 14.99 3.63
C VAL A 38 -4.14 14.09 4.36
N LEU A 39 -5.40 14.51 4.40
CA LEU A 39 -6.52 13.66 4.77
C LEU A 39 -7.17 13.13 3.49
N VAL A 40 -7.34 11.83 3.41
CA VAL A 40 -7.91 11.15 2.23
C VAL A 40 -9.14 10.37 2.65
N LYS A 41 -10.22 10.50 1.89
CA LYS A 41 -11.39 9.62 1.94
C LYS A 41 -11.07 8.37 1.13
N ILE A 42 -11.04 7.21 1.78
CA ILE A 42 -10.65 5.95 1.14
C ILE A 42 -11.78 5.47 0.23
N ALA A 43 -11.44 5.13 -1.01
CA ALA A 43 -12.35 4.57 -2.00
C ALA A 43 -12.12 3.07 -2.22
N GLY A 44 -10.89 2.59 -2.04
CA GLY A 44 -10.53 1.19 -2.12
C GLY A 44 -9.30 0.89 -1.29
N ALA A 45 -9.29 -0.30 -0.66
CA ALA A 45 -8.15 -0.83 0.07
C ALA A 45 -7.95 -2.30 -0.30
N GLY A 46 -6.77 -2.63 -0.80
CA GLY A 46 -6.34 -4.00 -1.07
C GLY A 46 -5.87 -4.71 0.19
N VAL A 47 -5.92 -6.03 0.17
CA VAL A 47 -5.35 -6.90 1.21
C VAL A 47 -4.09 -7.56 0.67
N CYS A 48 -2.96 -7.28 1.28
CA CYS A 48 -1.67 -7.81 0.89
C CYS A 48 -1.18 -8.87 1.89
N HIS A 49 -0.34 -9.78 1.42
CA HIS A 49 0.31 -10.76 2.32
C HIS A 49 1.15 -10.06 3.42
N SER A 50 1.60 -8.83 3.18
CA SER A 50 2.31 -8.03 4.19
C SER A 50 1.42 -7.67 5.38
N ASP A 51 0.10 -7.42 5.17
CA ASP A 51 -0.85 -7.19 6.26
C ASP A 51 -1.06 -8.49 7.05
N LEU A 52 -1.22 -9.63 6.33
CA LEU A 52 -1.32 -10.94 6.95
C LEU A 52 -0.09 -11.28 7.79
N SER A 53 1.11 -10.87 7.36
CA SER A 53 2.35 -11.09 8.10
C SER A 53 2.41 -10.30 9.41
N VAL A 54 1.71 -9.18 9.51
CA VAL A 54 1.55 -8.44 10.78
C VAL A 54 0.51 -9.15 11.66
N ILE A 55 -0.62 -9.58 11.08
CA ILE A 55 -1.69 -10.30 11.81
C ILE A 55 -1.16 -11.58 12.46
N ASN A 56 -0.39 -12.38 11.73
CA ASN A 56 0.15 -13.65 12.25
C ASN A 56 1.42 -13.49 13.11
N GLY A 57 1.94 -12.27 13.25
CA GLY A 57 3.12 -11.96 14.05
C GLY A 57 4.47 -12.27 13.41
N SER A 58 4.52 -12.78 12.16
CA SER A 58 5.80 -13.05 11.46
C SER A 58 6.54 -11.75 11.09
N ARG A 59 5.83 -10.63 11.03
CA ARG A 59 6.38 -9.28 10.86
C ARG A 59 5.96 -8.40 12.04
N ALA A 60 6.85 -8.22 12.99
CA ALA A 60 6.59 -7.41 14.18
C ALA A 60 6.29 -5.94 13.81
N ARG A 61 5.26 -5.38 14.42
CA ARG A 61 4.88 -3.96 14.38
C ARG A 61 4.43 -3.50 15.76
N PRO A 62 4.63 -2.23 16.13
CA PRO A 62 3.99 -1.67 17.33
C PRO A 62 2.47 -1.80 17.24
N LEU A 63 1.84 -2.19 18.35
CA LEU A 63 0.40 -2.36 18.48
C LEU A 63 -0.15 -1.40 19.54
N PRO A 64 -1.41 -0.98 19.46
CA PRO A 64 -2.38 -1.28 18.39
C PRO A 64 -2.03 -0.54 17.07
N ILE A 65 -2.54 -1.05 15.94
CA ILE A 65 -2.23 -0.50 14.62
C ILE A 65 -3.44 -0.62 13.68
N VAL A 66 -3.69 0.41 12.86
CA VAL A 66 -4.59 0.30 11.69
C VAL A 66 -3.79 -0.22 10.52
N LEU A 67 -4.23 -1.32 9.91
CA LEU A 67 -3.56 -1.94 8.76
C LEU A 67 -3.93 -1.27 7.43
N GLY A 68 -3.41 -1.84 6.35
CA GLY A 68 -3.63 -1.38 4.98
C GLY A 68 -2.53 -0.45 4.48
N HIS A 69 -1.96 -0.81 3.34
CA HIS A 69 -0.89 -0.03 2.68
C HIS A 69 -1.06 0.00 1.16
N GLU A 70 -2.09 -0.66 0.66
CA GLU A 70 -2.48 -0.73 -0.74
C GLU A 70 -3.86 -0.11 -0.87
N GLY A 71 -3.94 1.09 -1.46
CA GLY A 71 -5.21 1.78 -1.48
C GLY A 71 -5.24 3.01 -2.40
N SER A 72 -6.42 3.56 -2.52
CA SER A 72 -6.75 4.73 -3.30
C SER A 72 -7.85 5.55 -2.64
N GLY A 73 -7.98 6.79 -3.03
CA GLY A 73 -9.02 7.65 -2.48
C GLY A 73 -9.03 9.05 -3.07
N GLU A 74 -9.83 9.91 -2.48
CA GLU A 74 -9.97 11.32 -2.82
C GLU A 74 -9.41 12.18 -1.69
N ILE A 75 -8.57 13.15 -2.03
CA ILE A 75 -8.04 14.12 -1.07
C ILE A 75 -9.17 15.04 -0.60
N VAL A 76 -9.38 15.13 0.72
CA VAL A 76 -10.41 15.97 1.33
C VAL A 76 -9.88 17.12 2.16
N GLU A 77 -8.59 17.06 2.57
CA GLU A 77 -7.91 18.15 3.26
C GLU A 77 -6.40 18.06 2.99
N ILE A 78 -5.74 19.20 2.84
CA ILE A 78 -4.30 19.29 2.59
C ILE A 78 -3.61 20.13 3.65
N GLY A 79 -2.42 19.69 4.06
CA GLY A 79 -1.57 20.43 5.00
C GLY A 79 -1.02 21.73 4.41
N SER A 80 -0.78 22.71 5.26
CA SER A 80 -0.44 24.08 4.89
C SER A 80 0.86 24.26 4.10
N ALA A 81 1.76 23.27 4.09
CA ALA A 81 3.01 23.32 3.33
C ALA A 81 2.92 22.65 1.96
N ILE A 82 1.78 22.05 1.61
CA ILE A 82 1.57 21.36 0.33
C ILE A 82 1.04 22.36 -0.69
N THR A 83 1.71 22.46 -1.83
CA THR A 83 1.39 23.43 -2.90
C THR A 83 1.08 22.77 -4.24
N ASP A 84 1.27 21.46 -4.35
CA ASP A 84 1.19 20.69 -5.59
C ASP A 84 0.03 19.68 -5.60
N LEU A 85 -0.86 19.73 -4.60
CA LEU A 85 -2.09 18.96 -4.50
C LEU A 85 -3.27 19.89 -4.23
N LYS A 86 -4.47 19.39 -4.50
CA LYS A 86 -5.73 20.08 -4.17
C LYS A 86 -6.79 19.09 -3.68
N GLU A 87 -7.74 19.58 -2.94
CA GLU A 87 -8.95 18.85 -2.57
C GLU A 87 -9.69 18.37 -3.81
N GLY A 88 -10.23 17.15 -3.75
CA GLY A 88 -10.87 16.47 -4.86
C GLY A 88 -9.91 15.76 -5.83
N ASP A 89 -8.59 15.81 -5.63
CA ASP A 89 -7.68 15.00 -6.42
C ASP A 89 -7.85 13.52 -6.11
N HIS A 90 -7.91 12.70 -7.17
CA HIS A 90 -7.89 11.24 -7.07
C HIS A 90 -6.46 10.76 -6.87
N THR A 91 -6.27 9.81 -5.97
CA THR A 91 -4.93 9.38 -5.58
C THR A 91 -4.83 7.89 -5.33
N VAL A 92 -3.65 7.35 -5.62
CA VAL A 92 -3.17 6.02 -5.23
C VAL A 92 -2.07 6.21 -4.19
N PHE A 93 -1.97 5.28 -3.25
CA PHE A 93 -1.00 5.37 -2.16
C PHE A 93 0.21 4.51 -2.45
N GLN A 94 1.41 5.06 -2.28
CA GLN A 94 2.63 4.25 -2.28
C GLN A 94 3.10 4.02 -0.83
N PHE A 95 3.32 2.75 -0.48
CA PHE A 95 3.71 2.33 0.87
C PHE A 95 5.16 2.70 1.25
N SER A 96 5.95 3.15 0.30
CA SER A 96 7.33 3.58 0.49
C SER A 96 7.46 5.08 0.25
N ALA A 97 6.87 5.88 1.16
CA ALA A 97 6.94 7.33 1.11
C ALA A 97 8.40 7.83 1.01
N ALA A 98 8.59 8.96 0.35
CA ALA A 98 9.91 9.55 0.16
C ALA A 98 10.02 10.93 0.79
N CYS A 99 11.03 11.17 1.63
CA CYS A 99 11.26 12.48 2.23
C CYS A 99 11.94 13.49 1.28
N GLY A 100 12.44 13.05 0.13
CA GLY A 100 13.10 13.87 -0.89
C GLY A 100 14.50 14.39 -0.53
N ARG A 101 14.95 14.27 0.74
CA ARG A 101 16.17 14.93 1.26
C ARG A 101 17.20 14.02 1.90
N CYS A 102 16.90 12.77 2.21
CA CYS A 102 17.91 11.85 2.72
C CYS A 102 18.83 11.36 1.58
N VAL A 103 19.99 10.81 1.94
CA VAL A 103 20.99 10.37 0.96
C VAL A 103 20.39 9.42 -0.08
N ARG A 104 19.50 8.48 0.32
CA ARG A 104 18.85 7.55 -0.62
C ARG A 104 17.92 8.25 -1.60
N CYS A 105 17.16 9.24 -1.15
CA CYS A 105 16.33 10.04 -2.04
C CYS A 105 17.17 10.85 -3.03
N LEU A 106 18.26 11.44 -2.57
CA LEU A 106 19.17 12.24 -3.41
C LEU A 106 19.96 11.40 -4.42
N GLU A 107 20.21 10.11 -4.09
CA GLU A 107 20.80 9.11 -5.02
C GLU A 107 19.82 8.58 -6.06
N GLY A 108 18.56 9.06 -6.10
CA GLY A 108 17.52 8.55 -6.99
C GLY A 108 16.95 7.18 -6.55
N ARG A 109 17.05 6.84 -5.28
CA ARG A 109 16.52 5.59 -4.67
C ARG A 109 15.49 5.90 -3.59
N PRO A 110 14.41 6.66 -3.90
CA PRO A 110 13.43 7.09 -2.91
C PRO A 110 12.71 5.92 -2.23
N GLN A 111 12.58 4.77 -2.88
CA GLN A 111 12.01 3.55 -2.31
C GLN A 111 12.80 3.02 -1.09
N ASN A 112 14.04 3.46 -0.92
CA ASN A 112 14.90 3.13 0.22
C ASN A 112 15.05 4.30 1.19
N CYS A 113 14.06 5.19 1.26
CA CYS A 113 14.09 6.38 2.11
C CYS A 113 14.30 6.01 3.60
N PHE A 114 15.38 6.50 4.21
CA PHE A 114 15.69 6.23 5.61
C PHE A 114 14.62 6.78 6.56
N THR A 115 14.12 7.99 6.30
CA THR A 115 13.11 8.62 7.16
C THR A 115 11.83 7.78 7.18
N ALA A 116 11.31 7.40 6.01
CA ALA A 116 10.11 6.59 5.92
C ALA A 116 10.29 5.21 6.56
N ALA A 117 11.44 4.54 6.34
CA ALA A 117 11.73 3.24 6.94
C ALA A 117 11.80 3.32 8.47
N THR A 118 12.46 4.34 9.01
CA THR A 118 12.64 4.53 10.46
C THR A 118 11.29 4.81 11.14
N GLN A 119 10.54 5.77 10.64
CA GLN A 119 9.26 6.17 11.24
C GLN A 119 8.17 5.11 11.03
N GLY A 120 8.10 4.53 9.82
CA GLY A 120 7.18 3.42 9.54
C GLY A 120 7.45 2.18 10.40
N GLY A 121 8.70 1.93 10.80
CA GLY A 121 9.08 0.89 11.77
C GLY A 121 8.51 1.14 13.16
N LYS A 122 8.30 2.40 13.54
CA LYS A 122 7.70 2.82 14.81
C LYS A 122 6.16 2.92 14.75
N GLY A 123 5.54 2.71 13.58
CA GLY A 123 4.12 2.97 13.38
C GLY A 123 3.79 4.47 13.33
N GLU A 124 4.70 5.29 12.85
CA GLU A 124 4.57 6.76 12.78
C GLU A 124 4.58 7.28 11.35
N LEU A 125 4.04 8.49 11.15
CA LEU A 125 4.19 9.27 9.92
C LEU A 125 5.61 9.82 9.81
N MET A 126 6.04 10.27 8.62
CA MET A 126 7.41 10.78 8.41
C MET A 126 7.74 12.00 9.28
N GLY A 127 6.75 12.81 9.60
CA GLY A 127 6.84 13.94 10.52
C GLY A 127 6.97 13.56 12.00
N GLY A 128 6.82 12.27 12.30
CA GLY A 128 6.76 11.72 13.66
C GLY A 128 5.34 11.68 14.23
N GLY A 129 5.12 10.71 15.13
CA GLY A 129 3.84 10.48 15.77
C GLY A 129 2.77 9.87 14.88
N SER A 130 1.58 9.71 15.46
CA SER A 130 0.39 9.19 14.77
C SER A 130 -0.73 10.22 14.82
N ARG A 131 -1.61 10.17 13.82
CA ARG A 131 -2.87 10.94 13.74
C ARG A 131 -4.08 10.12 14.14
N ILE A 132 -3.88 8.89 14.64
CA ILE A 132 -4.97 7.97 14.97
C ILE A 132 -5.06 7.81 16.47
N ARG A 133 -6.27 8.01 17.01
CA ARG A 133 -6.61 7.82 18.43
C ARG A 133 -7.75 6.81 18.57
N ASP A 134 -7.72 6.02 19.65
CA ASP A 134 -8.89 5.24 20.06
C ASP A 134 -9.90 6.11 20.85
N ALA A 135 -11.01 5.49 21.27
CA ALA A 135 -12.07 6.17 22.01
C ALA A 135 -11.60 6.75 23.38
N ASP A 136 -10.53 6.22 23.94
CA ASP A 136 -9.93 6.68 25.21
C ASP A 136 -8.81 7.71 24.98
N GLY A 137 -8.54 8.10 23.72
CA GLY A 137 -7.50 9.03 23.34
C GLY A 137 -6.09 8.42 23.25
N ASN A 138 -5.95 7.10 23.36
CA ASN A 138 -4.65 6.44 23.20
C ASN A 138 -4.24 6.38 21.74
N THR A 139 -2.95 6.46 21.50
CA THR A 139 -2.38 6.41 20.16
C THR A 139 -2.51 5.02 19.52
N ILE A 140 -3.01 4.97 18.29
CA ILE A 140 -2.97 3.81 17.40
C ILE A 140 -1.92 4.08 16.30
N GLY A 141 -1.09 3.07 15.99
CA GLY A 141 -0.02 3.20 15.02
C GLY A 141 -0.49 3.21 13.56
N HIS A 142 0.35 3.77 12.68
CA HIS A 142 0.18 3.71 11.23
C HIS A 142 0.92 2.52 10.62
N HIS A 143 0.24 1.73 9.77
CA HIS A 143 0.90 0.72 8.94
C HIS A 143 1.48 1.38 7.69
N SER A 144 2.82 1.37 7.59
CA SER A 144 3.57 1.96 6.46
C SER A 144 3.27 3.44 6.21
N GLY A 145 2.80 4.19 7.23
CA GLY A 145 2.41 5.59 7.11
C GLY A 145 1.14 5.83 6.26
N ILE A 146 0.33 4.78 6.02
CA ILE A 146 -0.87 4.84 5.18
C ILE A 146 -2.12 4.47 5.99
N SER A 147 -2.23 3.23 6.50
CA SER A 147 -3.38 2.76 7.30
C SER A 147 -4.73 2.89 6.58
N CYS A 148 -4.81 2.42 5.33
CA CYS A 148 -6.00 2.60 4.50
C CYS A 148 -7.14 1.61 4.76
N MET A 149 -7.02 0.66 5.70
CA MET A 149 -8.16 -0.14 6.15
C MET A 149 -9.05 0.65 7.11
N ALA A 150 -9.47 1.82 6.67
CA ALA A 150 -10.32 2.80 7.36
C ALA A 150 -11.17 3.57 6.35
N GLU A 151 -12.20 4.29 6.82
CA GLU A 151 -13.00 5.17 5.93
C GLU A 151 -12.24 6.43 5.50
N TYR A 152 -11.35 6.91 6.37
CA TYR A 152 -10.44 8.04 6.13
C TYR A 152 -9.06 7.71 6.69
N ALA A 153 -8.02 8.27 6.08
CA ALA A 153 -6.66 8.16 6.58
C ALA A 153 -5.88 9.47 6.41
N VAL A 154 -5.03 9.78 7.38
CA VAL A 154 -4.03 10.86 7.26
C VAL A 154 -2.71 10.22 6.88
N MET A 155 -2.05 10.77 5.87
CA MET A 155 -0.76 10.26 5.39
C MET A 155 0.13 11.37 4.87
N ASP A 156 1.43 11.09 4.78
CA ASP A 156 2.41 12.04 4.27
C ASP A 156 2.19 12.34 2.77
N ARG A 157 2.46 13.59 2.34
CA ARG A 157 2.48 13.98 0.92
C ARG A 157 3.31 13.01 0.06
N GLY A 158 4.42 12.50 0.59
CA GLY A 158 5.31 11.57 -0.08
C GLY A 158 4.69 10.19 -0.39
N SER A 159 3.55 9.86 0.19
CA SER A 159 2.79 8.65 -0.10
C SER A 159 1.74 8.83 -1.21
N ILE A 160 1.53 10.05 -1.70
CA ILE A 160 0.44 10.39 -2.61
C ILE A 160 0.91 10.45 -4.06
N ILE A 161 0.24 9.71 -4.92
CA ILE A 161 0.38 9.75 -6.38
C ILE A 161 -0.98 10.13 -6.95
N VAL A 162 -1.06 11.32 -7.57
CA VAL A 162 -2.29 11.78 -8.25
C VAL A 162 -2.52 10.95 -9.51
N VAL A 163 -3.75 10.51 -9.72
CA VAL A 163 -4.17 9.77 -10.91
C VAL A 163 -5.29 10.51 -11.63
N ASP A 164 -5.44 10.23 -12.92
CA ASP A 164 -6.53 10.81 -13.71
C ASP A 164 -7.89 10.39 -13.16
N LYS A 165 -8.85 11.32 -13.14
CA LYS A 165 -10.19 11.07 -12.61
C LYS A 165 -11.02 10.05 -13.40
N SER A 166 -10.60 9.73 -14.62
CA SER A 166 -11.21 8.66 -15.41
C SER A 166 -10.87 7.26 -14.90
N VAL A 167 -9.83 7.12 -14.07
CA VAL A 167 -9.43 5.84 -13.47
C VAL A 167 -10.39 5.50 -12.32
N PRO A 168 -11.08 4.35 -12.35
CA PRO A 168 -11.94 3.93 -11.23
C PRO A 168 -11.09 3.74 -9.97
N LEU A 169 -11.39 4.49 -8.91
CA LEU A 169 -10.58 4.48 -7.69
C LEU A 169 -10.50 3.10 -7.02
N ALA A 170 -11.60 2.32 -7.04
CA ALA A 170 -11.58 0.99 -6.43
C ALA A 170 -10.51 0.07 -7.09
N ASP A 171 -10.40 0.12 -8.42
CA ASP A 171 -9.40 -0.66 -9.16
C ASP A 171 -8.00 -0.08 -9.01
N ALA A 172 -7.91 1.25 -8.91
CA ALA A 172 -6.66 1.98 -8.76
C ALA A 172 -5.90 1.59 -7.47
N ALA A 173 -6.58 1.10 -6.44
CA ALA A 173 -5.96 0.68 -5.19
C ALA A 173 -4.82 -0.32 -5.40
N LEU A 174 -4.94 -1.25 -6.36
CA LEU A 174 -3.94 -2.28 -6.64
C LEU A 174 -2.60 -1.73 -7.18
N PHE A 175 -2.62 -0.53 -7.77
CA PHE A 175 -1.41 0.09 -8.33
C PHE A 175 -0.40 0.48 -7.25
N GLY A 176 -0.86 0.75 -6.04
CA GLY A 176 -0.01 1.17 -4.92
C GLY A 176 0.92 0.08 -4.38
N CYS A 177 0.66 -1.21 -4.66
CA CYS A 177 1.48 -2.32 -4.17
C CYS A 177 1.68 -3.40 -5.22
N ALA A 178 0.66 -4.22 -5.52
CA ALA A 178 0.81 -5.43 -6.34
C ALA A 178 1.30 -5.12 -7.76
N VAL A 179 0.69 -4.14 -8.42
CA VAL A 179 1.04 -3.75 -9.80
C VAL A 179 2.47 -3.20 -9.85
N MET A 180 2.76 -2.20 -9.02
CA MET A 180 4.08 -1.56 -8.98
C MET A 180 5.18 -2.58 -8.64
N THR A 181 4.93 -3.49 -7.70
CA THR A 181 5.90 -4.49 -7.26
C THR A 181 6.18 -5.51 -8.37
N GLY A 182 5.15 -6.09 -8.97
CA GLY A 182 5.29 -7.13 -9.99
C GLY A 182 5.90 -6.59 -11.28
N ALA A 183 5.31 -5.54 -11.85
CA ALA A 183 5.82 -4.92 -13.08
C ALA A 183 7.21 -4.30 -12.87
N GLY A 184 7.43 -3.63 -11.73
CA GLY A 184 8.72 -3.03 -11.39
C GLY A 184 9.84 -4.05 -11.20
N ALA A 185 9.55 -5.23 -10.65
CA ALA A 185 10.51 -6.32 -10.54
C ALA A 185 11.04 -6.75 -11.91
N VAL A 186 10.15 -6.85 -12.89
CA VAL A 186 10.51 -7.25 -14.26
C VAL A 186 11.23 -6.13 -15.01
N ILE A 187 10.63 -4.95 -15.04
CA ILE A 187 11.11 -3.83 -15.88
C ILE A 187 12.37 -3.19 -15.27
N ASN A 188 12.35 -2.89 -13.97
CA ASN A 188 13.41 -2.10 -13.33
C ASN A 188 14.51 -2.95 -12.69
N THR A 189 14.15 -4.11 -12.09
CA THR A 189 15.12 -4.94 -11.36
C THR A 189 15.73 -5.99 -12.27
N ALA A 190 14.92 -6.85 -12.90
CA ALA A 190 15.40 -7.86 -13.85
C ALA A 190 15.84 -7.25 -15.18
N ARG A 191 15.31 -6.07 -15.53
CA ARG A 191 15.63 -5.35 -16.78
C ARG A 191 15.40 -6.21 -18.03
N VAL A 192 14.26 -6.90 -18.05
CA VAL A 192 13.83 -7.72 -19.18
C VAL A 192 13.81 -6.89 -20.45
N ARG A 193 14.35 -7.46 -21.53
CA ARG A 193 14.43 -6.84 -22.85
C ARG A 193 13.51 -7.54 -23.84
N SER A 194 13.21 -6.87 -24.93
CA SER A 194 12.44 -7.46 -26.02
C SER A 194 13.14 -8.74 -26.52
N GLY A 195 12.37 -9.83 -26.65
CA GLY A 195 12.82 -11.14 -27.06
C GLY A 195 13.34 -12.05 -25.94
N ASP A 196 13.55 -11.55 -24.72
CA ASP A 196 14.00 -12.38 -23.61
C ASP A 196 12.96 -13.46 -23.24
N LYS A 197 13.43 -14.57 -22.67
CA LYS A 197 12.60 -15.62 -22.06
C LYS A 197 12.50 -15.38 -20.57
N VAL A 198 11.27 -15.33 -20.06
CA VAL A 198 10.98 -15.00 -18.65
C VAL A 198 10.18 -16.13 -18.01
N ALA A 199 10.61 -16.60 -16.85
CA ALA A 199 9.82 -17.48 -16.00
C ALA A 199 9.33 -16.72 -14.77
N VAL A 200 8.03 -16.76 -14.50
CA VAL A 200 7.39 -16.19 -13.32
C VAL A 200 6.89 -17.31 -12.44
N LEU A 201 7.42 -17.40 -11.23
CA LEU A 201 7.08 -18.40 -10.23
C LEU A 201 6.18 -17.78 -9.17
N GLY A 202 4.99 -18.33 -9.01
CA GLY A 202 3.92 -17.79 -8.16
C GLY A 202 3.04 -16.81 -8.92
N LEU A 203 1.73 -17.09 -9.01
CA LEU A 203 0.77 -16.33 -9.81
C LEU A 203 -0.30 -15.63 -8.96
N GLY A 204 0.07 -15.27 -7.74
CA GLY A 204 -0.68 -14.31 -6.94
C GLY A 204 -0.60 -12.90 -7.52
N GLY A 205 -1.15 -11.91 -6.82
CA GLY A 205 -1.22 -10.52 -7.31
C GLY A 205 0.10 -9.96 -7.85
N VAL A 206 1.23 -10.19 -7.16
CA VAL A 206 2.55 -9.74 -7.62
C VAL A 206 3.02 -10.51 -8.86
N GLY A 207 2.84 -11.84 -8.88
CA GLY A 207 3.27 -12.67 -10.02
C GLY A 207 2.50 -12.38 -11.29
N LEU A 208 1.17 -12.22 -11.23
CA LEU A 208 0.34 -11.83 -12.37
C LEU A 208 0.80 -10.48 -12.95
N ASN A 209 1.10 -9.51 -12.08
CA ASN A 209 1.65 -8.23 -12.52
C ASN A 209 3.09 -8.37 -13.05
N GLY A 210 3.85 -9.37 -12.59
CA GLY A 210 5.14 -9.74 -13.19
C GLY A 210 4.98 -10.25 -14.63
N VAL A 211 3.98 -11.11 -14.89
CA VAL A 211 3.64 -11.56 -16.25
C VAL A 211 3.24 -10.39 -17.15
N MET A 212 2.38 -9.49 -16.65
CA MET A 212 2.00 -8.27 -17.38
C MET A 212 3.23 -7.38 -17.66
N GLY A 213 4.11 -7.20 -16.68
CA GLY A 213 5.36 -6.47 -16.83
C GLY A 213 6.28 -7.08 -17.87
N ALA A 214 6.39 -8.41 -17.94
CA ALA A 214 7.17 -9.12 -18.96
C ALA A 214 6.59 -8.90 -20.37
N LYS A 215 5.26 -8.96 -20.48
CA LYS A 215 4.56 -8.67 -21.75
C LYS A 215 4.84 -7.22 -22.20
N LEU A 216 4.71 -6.25 -21.29
CA LEU A 216 5.00 -4.83 -21.57
C LEU A 216 6.46 -4.60 -21.96
N ALA A 217 7.41 -5.32 -21.38
CA ALA A 217 8.83 -5.27 -21.74
C ALA A 217 9.15 -5.93 -23.08
N GLY A 218 8.17 -6.59 -23.72
CA GLY A 218 8.35 -7.26 -25.01
C GLY A 218 9.06 -8.62 -24.91
N ALA A 219 8.93 -9.33 -23.78
CA ALA A 219 9.47 -10.68 -23.65
C ALA A 219 8.98 -11.57 -24.79
N GLY A 220 9.88 -12.37 -25.38
CA GLY A 220 9.58 -13.26 -26.50
C GLY A 220 8.87 -14.54 -26.06
N GLU A 221 9.12 -14.97 -24.82
CA GLU A 221 8.47 -16.13 -24.22
C GLU A 221 8.26 -15.89 -22.73
N ILE A 222 7.05 -16.18 -22.24
CA ILE A 222 6.72 -16.04 -20.81
C ILE A 222 6.19 -17.38 -20.31
N ILE A 223 6.91 -17.97 -19.33
CA ILE A 223 6.53 -19.21 -18.65
C ILE A 223 6.01 -18.84 -17.26
N ALA A 224 4.76 -19.17 -17.00
CA ALA A 224 4.12 -18.88 -15.72
C ALA A 224 3.90 -20.19 -14.97
N ILE A 225 4.34 -20.23 -13.71
CA ILE A 225 4.38 -21.43 -12.88
C ILE A 225 3.71 -21.14 -11.53
N ASP A 226 2.77 -21.98 -11.14
CA ASP A 226 2.19 -21.99 -9.80
C ASP A 226 2.00 -23.43 -9.30
N THR A 227 1.85 -23.60 -8.00
CA THR A 227 1.48 -24.86 -7.36
C THR A 227 -0.04 -25.06 -7.27
N ASP A 228 -0.81 -23.99 -7.46
CA ASP A 228 -2.27 -24.02 -7.49
C ASP A 228 -2.77 -24.34 -8.91
N ALA A 229 -3.47 -25.47 -9.06
CA ALA A 229 -4.06 -25.88 -10.33
C ALA A 229 -5.13 -24.90 -10.86
N HIS A 230 -5.71 -24.04 -9.99
CA HIS A 230 -6.66 -23.00 -10.39
C HIS A 230 -6.00 -21.71 -10.87
N ALA A 231 -4.68 -21.59 -10.74
CA ALA A 231 -3.94 -20.41 -11.22
C ALA A 231 -4.09 -20.21 -12.74
N GLU A 232 -4.34 -21.28 -13.51
CA GLU A 232 -4.61 -21.19 -14.96
C GLU A 232 -5.85 -20.35 -15.29
N SER A 233 -6.88 -20.36 -14.45
CA SER A 233 -8.10 -19.57 -14.69
C SER A 233 -7.83 -18.05 -14.61
N HIS A 234 -6.79 -17.63 -13.93
CA HIS A 234 -6.34 -16.24 -13.87
C HIS A 234 -5.62 -15.80 -15.16
N PHE A 235 -5.17 -16.75 -15.99
CA PHE A 235 -4.49 -16.48 -17.26
C PHE A 235 -5.41 -16.10 -18.41
N ASP A 236 -6.65 -16.56 -18.41
CA ASP A 236 -7.60 -16.23 -19.49
C ASP A 236 -7.84 -14.73 -19.58
N PHE A 237 -7.74 -14.03 -18.44
CA PHE A 237 -7.79 -12.56 -18.38
C PHE A 237 -6.60 -11.88 -19.13
N LEU A 238 -5.46 -12.54 -19.23
CA LEU A 238 -4.25 -11.98 -19.87
C LEU A 238 -4.16 -12.28 -21.38
N ARG A 239 -5.06 -13.15 -21.91
CA ARG A 239 -5.06 -13.52 -23.32
C ARG A 239 -5.71 -12.47 -24.24
N TYR A 240 -6.52 -11.56 -23.69
CA TYR A 240 -7.32 -10.58 -24.43
C TYR A 240 -6.76 -9.14 -24.43
N GLY A 241 -5.48 -8.96 -24.20
CA GLY A 241 -4.81 -7.66 -24.24
C GLY A 241 -3.75 -7.57 -25.35
#